data_eae0a2dad613deb78b086fed8ea2fd24
#
_entry.id   eae0a2dad613deb78b086fed8ea2fd24
#
_cell.length_a   1.000
_cell.length_b   1.000
_cell.length_c   1.000
_cell.angle_alpha   90.00
_cell.angle_beta   90.00
_cell.angle_gamma   90.00
#
_symmetry.space_group_name_H-M   'P 1'
#
loop_
_entity.id
_entity.type
_entity.pdbx_description
1 polymer ?
#
loop_
_entity_poly.entity_id
_entity_poly.type
_entity_poly.pdbx_seq_one_letter_code
_entity_poly.pdbx_strand_id
1 'polypeptide(L)'
;MKALFTPLFIDISGVTGFILLILGIVVFLIVTFFIILSMFYKKIPQGKAIVRTGIGGSKVSFNKGMYVVPVFHKMEIMDISVKKIDIARMENDGLICKDNIRADIKVAFFVRVNKSVEDVINVAQNLGCERASDPETLKSIFEAKFSEALKTVGKKFDFIELYEARREFRDEILNIIGTDLNGYILDDCA
;
A
#
# COMPACT_ATOMS: atom_id res chain seq x y z
N MET A 1 -32.90 -8.39 76.57
CA MET A 1 -33.05 -7.49 75.36
C MET A 1 -31.70 -7.35 74.62
N LYS A 2 -31.01 -8.45 74.28
CA LYS A 2 -29.70 -8.44 73.61
C LYS A 2 -29.54 -9.45 72.44
N ALA A 3 -30.62 -10.08 72.02
CA ALA A 3 -30.54 -11.19 71.04
C ALA A 3 -31.19 -10.91 69.66
N LEU A 4 -31.64 -9.65 69.36
CA LEU A 4 -32.40 -9.36 68.15
C LEU A 4 -31.64 -8.48 67.15
N PHE A 5 -30.36 -8.09 67.44
CA PHE A 5 -29.63 -7.17 66.56
C PHE A 5 -28.43 -7.81 65.79
N THR A 6 -28.09 -9.05 66.09
CA THR A 6 -26.90 -9.70 65.53
C THR A 6 -27.10 -10.37 64.15
N PRO A 7 -28.27 -10.84 63.69
CA PRO A 7 -28.38 -11.46 62.39
C PRO A 7 -28.43 -10.47 61.20
N LEU A 8 -28.88 -9.23 61.47
CA LEU A 8 -29.04 -8.28 60.36
C LEU A 8 -27.73 -7.65 59.89
N PHE A 9 -26.72 -7.53 60.79
CA PHE A 9 -25.39 -7.01 60.44
C PHE A 9 -24.50 -7.99 59.68
N ILE A 10 -24.71 -9.32 59.94
CA ILE A 10 -23.98 -10.37 59.25
C ILE A 10 -24.46 -10.52 57.79
N ASP A 11 -25.75 -10.35 57.53
CA ASP A 11 -26.34 -10.39 56.17
C ASP A 11 -25.92 -9.19 55.32
N ILE A 12 -25.84 -7.97 55.89
CA ILE A 12 -25.42 -6.77 55.17
C ILE A 12 -23.97 -6.89 54.74
N SER A 13 -23.09 -7.45 55.59
CA SER A 13 -21.69 -7.65 55.23
C SER A 13 -21.49 -8.72 54.16
N GLY A 14 -22.28 -9.77 54.17
CA GLY A 14 -22.30 -10.79 53.13
C GLY A 14 -22.77 -10.25 51.78
N VAL A 15 -23.86 -9.49 51.77
CA VAL A 15 -24.42 -8.87 50.58
C VAL A 15 -23.45 -7.82 49.95
N THR A 16 -22.87 -6.96 50.81
CA THR A 16 -21.88 -5.98 50.32
C THR A 16 -20.62 -6.64 49.76
N GLY A 17 -20.12 -7.70 50.40
CA GLY A 17 -19.01 -8.50 49.87
C GLY A 17 -19.32 -9.15 48.51
N PHE A 18 -20.53 -9.67 48.36
CA PHE A 18 -20.98 -10.26 47.11
C PHE A 18 -21.12 -9.23 45.97
N ILE A 19 -21.63 -8.03 46.32
CA ILE A 19 -21.73 -6.90 45.34
C ILE A 19 -20.33 -6.45 44.91
N LEU A 20 -19.38 -6.31 45.81
CA LEU A 20 -18.00 -5.94 45.49
C LEU A 20 -17.31 -7.00 44.63
N LEU A 21 -17.55 -8.27 44.86
CA LEU A 21 -17.02 -9.36 44.05
C LEU A 21 -17.57 -9.32 42.63
N ILE A 22 -18.91 -9.13 42.47
CA ILE A 22 -19.52 -8.96 41.15
C ILE A 22 -18.94 -7.74 40.43
N LEU A 23 -18.82 -6.60 41.12
CA LEU A 23 -18.25 -5.39 40.55
C LEU A 23 -16.81 -5.62 40.11
N GLY A 24 -16.00 -6.33 40.90
CA GLY A 24 -14.64 -6.71 40.53
C GLY A 24 -14.58 -7.57 39.28
N ILE A 25 -15.44 -8.57 39.14
CA ILE A 25 -15.54 -9.42 37.96
C ILE A 25 -15.94 -8.61 36.73
N VAL A 26 -16.94 -7.72 36.86
CA VAL A 26 -17.37 -6.87 35.75
C VAL A 26 -16.26 -5.95 35.28
N VAL A 27 -15.55 -5.29 36.18
CA VAL A 27 -14.41 -4.45 35.86
C VAL A 27 -13.30 -5.26 35.17
N PHE A 28 -13.00 -6.45 35.69
CA PHE A 28 -12.01 -7.35 35.10
C PHE A 28 -12.39 -7.75 33.66
N LEU A 29 -13.65 -8.11 33.40
CA LEU A 29 -14.13 -8.43 32.08
C LEU A 29 -14.05 -7.25 31.11
N ILE A 30 -14.40 -6.04 31.56
CA ILE A 30 -14.29 -4.81 30.78
C ILE A 30 -12.83 -4.54 30.40
N VAL A 31 -11.92 -4.59 31.35
CA VAL A 31 -10.48 -4.38 31.10
C VAL A 31 -9.94 -5.42 30.13
N THR A 32 -10.26 -6.68 30.32
CA THR A 32 -9.86 -7.77 29.42
C THR A 32 -10.41 -7.56 28.01
N PHE A 33 -11.67 -7.13 27.89
CA PHE A 33 -12.28 -6.81 26.61
C PHE A 33 -11.55 -5.67 25.86
N PHE A 34 -11.18 -4.59 26.57
CA PHE A 34 -10.42 -3.50 25.98
C PHE A 34 -9.00 -3.91 25.58
N ILE A 35 -8.34 -4.78 26.34
CA ILE A 35 -7.03 -5.33 25.99
C ILE A 35 -7.14 -6.15 24.69
N ILE A 36 -8.14 -7.00 24.57
CA ILE A 36 -8.40 -7.80 23.36
C ILE A 36 -8.66 -6.89 22.16
N LEU A 37 -9.51 -5.88 22.28
CA LEU A 37 -9.75 -4.90 21.21
C LEU A 37 -8.48 -4.19 20.77
N SER A 38 -7.61 -3.82 21.72
CA SER A 38 -6.34 -3.16 21.43
C SER A 38 -5.39 -4.06 20.61
N MET A 39 -5.39 -5.36 20.85
CA MET A 39 -4.54 -6.32 20.10
C MET A 39 -4.94 -6.43 18.62
N PHE A 40 -6.21 -6.22 18.28
CA PHE A 40 -6.71 -6.26 16.89
C PHE A 40 -6.52 -4.97 16.13
N TYR A 41 -6.08 -3.90 16.79
CA TYR A 41 -5.82 -2.62 16.14
C TYR A 41 -4.41 -2.59 15.54
N LYS A 42 -4.33 -2.55 14.20
CA LYS A 42 -3.06 -2.47 13.46
C LYS A 42 -2.85 -1.05 12.92
N LYS A 43 -1.71 -0.46 13.29
CA LYS A 43 -1.26 0.83 12.75
C LYS A 43 -0.52 0.62 11.44
N ILE A 44 -0.64 1.59 10.54
CA ILE A 44 -0.03 1.56 9.21
C ILE A 44 1.16 2.49 9.21
N PRO A 45 2.37 2.04 8.84
CA PRO A 45 3.51 2.92 8.63
C PRO A 45 3.28 3.79 7.38
N GLN A 46 3.92 4.95 7.35
CA GLN A 46 3.85 5.85 6.19
C GLN A 46 4.40 5.17 4.93
N GLY A 47 3.84 5.51 3.76
CA GLY A 47 4.24 4.92 2.48
C GLY A 47 3.70 3.51 2.21
N LYS A 48 2.87 2.97 3.12
CA LYS A 48 2.24 1.66 2.97
C LYS A 48 0.72 1.74 3.01
N ALA A 49 0.07 0.79 2.36
CA ALA A 49 -1.37 0.56 2.43
C ALA A 49 -1.63 -0.81 3.05
N ILE A 50 -2.64 -0.91 3.90
CA ILE A 50 -3.17 -2.21 4.34
C ILE A 50 -4.38 -2.54 3.48
N VAL A 51 -4.31 -3.71 2.87
CA VAL A 51 -5.44 -4.34 2.16
C VAL A 51 -5.97 -5.43 3.05
N ARG A 52 -7.21 -5.30 3.49
CA ARG A 52 -7.92 -6.29 4.28
C ARG A 52 -8.98 -6.96 3.42
N THR A 53 -8.92 -8.28 3.30
CA THR A 53 -9.89 -9.10 2.61
C THR A 53 -10.59 -10.03 3.60
N GLY A 54 -11.83 -10.37 3.35
CA GLY A 54 -12.62 -11.27 4.19
C GLY A 54 -14.10 -10.87 4.27
N ILE A 55 -14.72 -11.15 5.40
CA ILE A 55 -16.15 -10.83 5.61
C ILE A 55 -16.34 -9.30 5.51
N GLY A 56 -17.22 -8.87 4.60
CA GLY A 56 -17.48 -7.45 4.32
C GLY A 56 -16.66 -6.88 3.16
N GLY A 57 -16.01 -7.75 2.34
CA GLY A 57 -15.29 -7.36 1.13
C GLY A 57 -13.87 -6.85 1.36
N SER A 58 -13.27 -6.34 0.28
CA SER A 58 -11.94 -5.75 0.33
C SER A 58 -12.00 -4.32 0.83
N LYS A 59 -11.20 -3.97 1.83
CA LYS A 59 -11.07 -2.62 2.37
C LYS A 59 -9.61 -2.21 2.41
N VAL A 60 -9.33 -0.97 2.03
CA VAL A 60 -7.98 -0.39 2.02
C VAL A 60 -7.91 0.75 3.03
N SER A 61 -6.79 0.84 3.72
CA SER A 61 -6.49 1.99 4.57
C SER A 61 -5.05 2.44 4.33
N PHE A 62 -4.85 3.77 4.20
CA PHE A 62 -3.55 4.36 3.87
C PHE A 62 -2.81 4.91 5.10
N ASN A 63 -3.46 5.71 5.92
CA ASN A 63 -2.82 6.44 7.02
C ASN A 63 -3.49 6.21 8.37
N LYS A 64 -4.61 5.48 8.37
CA LYS A 64 -5.38 5.21 9.59
C LYS A 64 -5.19 3.75 9.98
N GLY A 65 -5.11 3.49 11.28
CA GLY A 65 -5.16 2.12 11.77
C GLY A 65 -6.46 1.43 11.37
N MET A 66 -6.43 0.10 11.29
CA MET A 66 -7.58 -0.73 10.96
C MET A 66 -7.71 -1.87 11.95
N TYR A 67 -8.96 -2.20 12.29
CA TYR A 67 -9.24 -3.40 13.05
C TYR A 67 -9.21 -4.62 12.15
N VAL A 68 -8.37 -5.59 12.50
CA VAL A 68 -8.20 -6.85 11.78
C VAL A 68 -8.43 -8.00 12.74
N VAL A 69 -9.48 -8.75 12.52
CA VAL A 69 -9.75 -9.99 13.28
C VAL A 69 -9.21 -11.16 12.46
N PRO A 70 -8.11 -11.82 12.88
CA PRO A 70 -7.41 -12.82 12.06
C PRO A 70 -8.27 -14.02 11.63
N VAL A 71 -9.28 -14.36 12.41
CA VAL A 71 -10.20 -15.48 12.10
C VAL A 71 -11.05 -15.18 10.86
N PHE A 72 -11.41 -13.90 10.63
CA PHE A 72 -12.36 -13.49 9.57
C PHE A 72 -11.72 -12.67 8.47
N HIS A 73 -10.52 -12.14 8.70
CA HIS A 73 -9.88 -11.22 7.79
C HIS A 73 -8.44 -11.62 7.52
N LYS A 74 -8.07 -11.64 6.24
CA LYS A 74 -6.67 -11.67 5.80
C LYS A 74 -6.20 -10.23 5.63
N MET A 75 -5.03 -9.92 6.16
CA MET A 75 -4.39 -8.61 6.04
C MET A 75 -3.11 -8.75 5.25
N GLU A 76 -2.96 -7.92 4.24
CA GLU A 76 -1.73 -7.79 3.46
C GLU A 76 -1.28 -6.34 3.46
N ILE A 77 0.04 -6.13 3.43
CA ILE A 77 0.65 -4.80 3.40
C ILE A 77 1.25 -4.62 2.02
N MET A 78 0.86 -3.53 1.35
CA MET A 78 1.40 -3.10 0.06
C MET A 78 2.24 -1.85 0.26
N ASP A 79 3.41 -1.81 -0.34
CA ASP A 79 4.24 -0.60 -0.41
C ASP A 79 3.76 0.27 -1.58
N ILE A 80 3.26 1.46 -1.25
CA ILE A 80 2.76 2.46 -2.21
C ILE A 80 3.73 3.62 -2.41
N SER A 81 4.96 3.49 -1.93
CA SER A 81 6.02 4.47 -2.16
C SER A 81 6.49 4.46 -3.61
N VAL A 82 7.14 5.54 -4.02
CA VAL A 82 7.73 5.66 -5.35
C VAL A 82 8.84 4.63 -5.53
N LYS A 83 8.79 3.86 -6.61
CA LYS A 83 9.80 2.89 -7.02
C LYS A 83 10.53 3.40 -8.26
N LYS A 84 11.84 3.26 -8.26
CA LYS A 84 12.69 3.58 -9.40
C LYS A 84 12.90 2.34 -10.25
N ILE A 85 12.62 2.43 -11.55
CA ILE A 85 12.83 1.38 -12.54
C ILE A 85 13.81 1.91 -13.57
N ASP A 86 15.01 1.35 -13.63
CA ASP A 86 16.03 1.72 -14.62
C ASP A 86 15.87 0.86 -15.88
N ILE A 87 15.66 1.49 -17.03
CA ILE A 87 15.62 0.86 -18.35
C ILE A 87 16.84 1.35 -19.14
N ALA A 88 17.71 0.43 -19.51
CA ALA A 88 18.86 0.70 -20.36
C ALA A 88 18.62 0.11 -21.76
N ARG A 89 18.90 0.91 -22.77
CA ARG A 89 18.91 0.51 -24.19
C ARG A 89 20.28 0.87 -24.76
N MET A 90 21.08 -0.17 -24.97
CA MET A 90 22.50 -0.02 -25.36
C MET A 90 22.84 -0.92 -26.52
N GLU A 91 23.90 -0.57 -27.24
CA GLU A 91 24.46 -1.34 -28.35
C GLU A 91 23.40 -1.74 -29.39
N ASN A 92 23.20 -3.04 -29.58
CA ASN A 92 22.25 -3.56 -30.57
C ASN A 92 20.79 -3.20 -30.28
N ASP A 93 20.43 -3.01 -28.99
CA ASP A 93 19.11 -2.59 -28.52
C ASP A 93 18.97 -1.08 -28.35
N GLY A 94 20.01 -0.32 -28.71
CA GLY A 94 20.02 1.14 -28.64
C GLY A 94 18.83 1.77 -29.36
N LEU A 95 18.45 2.97 -28.93
CA LEU A 95 17.33 3.73 -29.45
C LEU A 95 17.66 4.21 -30.86
N ILE A 96 16.80 3.94 -31.84
CA ILE A 96 16.95 4.46 -33.21
C ILE A 96 16.24 5.80 -33.29
N CYS A 97 17.03 6.85 -33.55
CA CYS A 97 16.56 8.22 -33.72
C CYS A 97 15.95 8.42 -35.13
N LYS A 98 15.36 9.61 -35.36
CA LYS A 98 14.74 10.00 -36.62
C LYS A 98 15.74 10.02 -37.77
N ASP A 99 16.97 10.44 -37.49
CA ASP A 99 18.11 10.46 -38.43
C ASP A 99 18.77 9.07 -38.66
N ASN A 100 18.14 7.98 -38.18
CA ASN A 100 18.65 6.60 -38.19
C ASN A 100 19.95 6.38 -37.42
N ILE A 101 20.36 7.34 -36.60
CA ILE A 101 21.47 7.14 -35.67
C ILE A 101 20.98 6.35 -34.47
N ARG A 102 21.79 5.41 -34.02
CA ARG A 102 21.50 4.63 -32.81
C ARG A 102 22.11 5.29 -31.58
N ALA A 103 21.29 5.60 -30.61
CA ALA A 103 21.70 6.22 -29.35
C ALA A 103 21.63 5.21 -28.21
N ASP A 104 22.67 5.15 -27.41
CA ASP A 104 22.64 4.47 -26.12
C ASP A 104 21.96 5.36 -25.09
N ILE A 105 20.91 4.85 -24.44
CA ILE A 105 20.13 5.61 -23.48
C ILE A 105 19.87 4.78 -22.23
N LYS A 106 19.91 5.43 -21.09
CA LYS A 106 19.46 4.88 -19.81
C LYS A 106 18.47 5.86 -19.20
N VAL A 107 17.25 5.39 -18.98
CA VAL A 107 16.14 6.18 -18.41
C VAL A 107 15.68 5.57 -17.11
N ALA A 108 15.54 6.40 -16.08
CA ALA A 108 14.97 6.04 -14.80
C ALA A 108 13.49 6.45 -14.79
N PHE A 109 12.59 5.49 -14.59
CA PHE A 109 11.17 5.72 -14.44
C PHE A 109 10.77 5.67 -12.96
N PHE A 110 10.02 6.65 -12.50
CA PHE A 110 9.53 6.72 -11.13
C PHE A 110 8.04 6.37 -11.10
N VAL A 111 7.74 5.16 -10.63
CA VAL A 111 6.37 4.63 -10.58
C VAL A 111 5.93 4.40 -9.15
N ARG A 112 4.67 4.61 -8.87
CA ARG A 112 4.03 4.27 -7.60
C ARG A 112 2.61 3.77 -7.81
N VAL A 113 2.08 3.06 -6.83
CA VAL A 113 0.66 2.71 -6.81
C VAL A 113 -0.14 3.98 -6.53
N ASN A 114 -1.22 4.19 -7.29
CA ASN A 114 -2.12 5.31 -7.05
C ASN A 114 -2.80 5.18 -5.67
N LYS A 115 -2.86 6.29 -4.94
CA LYS A 115 -3.46 6.36 -3.59
C LYS A 115 -5.00 6.42 -3.65
N SER A 116 -5.60 5.69 -4.56
CA SER A 116 -7.04 5.46 -4.60
C SER A 116 -7.38 4.07 -4.03
N VAL A 117 -8.53 3.93 -3.41
CA VAL A 117 -8.97 2.64 -2.86
C VAL A 117 -9.16 1.62 -3.98
N GLU A 118 -9.71 2.05 -5.11
CA GLU A 118 -9.99 1.22 -6.26
C GLU A 118 -8.71 0.68 -6.90
N ASP A 119 -7.72 1.56 -7.12
CA ASP A 119 -6.46 1.17 -7.75
C ASP A 119 -5.64 0.23 -6.88
N VAL A 120 -5.58 0.49 -5.57
CA VAL A 120 -4.89 -0.43 -4.64
C VAL A 120 -5.57 -1.80 -4.60
N ILE A 121 -6.92 -1.86 -4.64
CA ILE A 121 -7.64 -3.14 -4.72
C ILE A 121 -7.34 -3.83 -6.05
N ASN A 122 -7.37 -3.12 -7.17
CA ASN A 122 -7.07 -3.67 -8.50
C ASN A 122 -5.66 -4.23 -8.56
N VAL A 123 -4.66 -3.48 -8.07
CA VAL A 123 -3.27 -3.93 -8.02
C VAL A 123 -3.13 -5.16 -7.12
N ALA A 124 -3.77 -5.15 -5.94
CA ALA A 124 -3.73 -6.28 -5.00
C ALA A 124 -4.37 -7.54 -5.59
N GLN A 125 -5.44 -7.42 -6.37
CA GLN A 125 -6.12 -8.54 -7.01
C GLN A 125 -5.35 -9.10 -8.21
N ASN A 126 -4.74 -8.21 -9.02
CA ASN A 126 -4.06 -8.61 -10.25
C ASN A 126 -2.63 -9.11 -10.02
N LEU A 127 -1.90 -8.50 -9.11
CA LEU A 127 -0.48 -8.79 -8.86
C LEU A 127 -0.24 -9.42 -7.48
N GLY A 128 -1.07 -9.10 -6.50
CA GLY A 128 -0.82 -9.39 -5.08
C GLY A 128 0.03 -8.30 -4.43
N CYS A 129 -0.15 -8.09 -3.13
CA CYS A 129 0.50 -7.00 -2.40
C CYS A 129 2.04 -7.14 -2.33
N GLU A 130 2.55 -8.35 -2.22
CA GLU A 130 3.98 -8.64 -2.16
C GLU A 130 4.67 -8.32 -3.49
N ARG A 131 4.17 -8.87 -4.60
CA ARG A 131 4.73 -8.64 -5.95
C ARG A 131 4.59 -7.19 -6.40
N ALA A 132 3.51 -6.52 -6.02
CA ALA A 132 3.29 -5.11 -6.28
C ALA A 132 4.27 -4.19 -5.52
N SER A 133 4.91 -4.70 -4.47
CA SER A 133 5.89 -3.98 -3.66
C SER A 133 7.34 -4.23 -4.12
N ASP A 134 7.57 -5.23 -4.96
CA ASP A 134 8.89 -5.66 -5.40
C ASP A 134 9.36 -4.91 -6.66
N PRO A 135 10.48 -4.15 -6.61
CA PRO A 135 10.98 -3.40 -7.75
C PRO A 135 11.36 -4.25 -8.96
N GLU A 136 11.89 -5.46 -8.76
CA GLU A 136 12.31 -6.35 -9.86
C GLU A 136 11.10 -6.90 -10.61
N THR A 137 10.06 -7.27 -9.87
CA THR A 137 8.78 -7.68 -10.46
C THR A 137 8.17 -6.54 -11.26
N LEU A 138 8.16 -5.31 -10.72
CA LEU A 138 7.65 -4.14 -11.44
C LEU A 138 8.46 -3.85 -12.70
N LYS A 139 9.79 -3.97 -12.63
CA LYS A 139 10.66 -3.83 -13.79
C LYS A 139 10.27 -4.83 -14.88
N SER A 140 10.11 -6.11 -14.56
CA SER A 140 9.74 -7.13 -15.53
C SER A 140 8.39 -6.88 -16.21
N ILE A 141 7.42 -6.32 -15.46
CA ILE A 141 6.07 -6.01 -15.98
C ILE A 141 6.09 -4.79 -16.89
N PHE A 142 6.80 -3.73 -16.51
CA PHE A 142 6.78 -2.46 -17.21
C PHE A 142 7.87 -2.30 -18.27
N GLU A 143 8.91 -3.14 -18.26
CA GLU A 143 10.05 -3.02 -19.17
C GLU A 143 9.63 -3.02 -20.65
N ALA A 144 8.73 -3.91 -21.03
CA ALA A 144 8.25 -3.98 -22.42
C ALA A 144 7.51 -2.69 -22.82
N LYS A 145 6.60 -2.22 -21.98
CA LYS A 145 5.80 -1.00 -22.23
C LYS A 145 6.67 0.25 -22.30
N PHE A 146 7.59 0.41 -21.36
CA PHE A 146 8.50 1.55 -21.31
C PHE A 146 9.50 1.53 -22.47
N SER A 147 10.00 0.36 -22.82
CA SER A 147 10.87 0.19 -23.99
C SER A 147 10.19 0.56 -25.30
N GLU A 148 8.93 0.18 -25.46
CA GLU A 148 8.16 0.54 -26.64
C GLU A 148 7.89 2.05 -26.72
N ALA A 149 7.56 2.67 -25.59
CA ALA A 149 7.42 4.12 -25.50
C ALA A 149 8.72 4.84 -25.89
N LEU A 150 9.87 4.40 -25.33
CA LEU A 150 11.17 4.95 -25.69
C LEU A 150 11.46 4.85 -27.18
N LYS A 151 11.20 3.68 -27.82
CA LYS A 151 11.39 3.48 -29.25
C LYS A 151 10.49 4.41 -30.09
N THR A 152 9.25 4.59 -29.65
CA THR A 152 8.29 5.44 -30.35
C THR A 152 8.67 6.90 -30.28
N VAL A 153 9.07 7.38 -29.08
CA VAL A 153 9.51 8.75 -28.90
C VAL A 153 10.85 9.00 -29.61
N GLY A 154 11.80 8.06 -29.50
CA GLY A 154 13.11 8.19 -30.13
C GLY A 154 13.06 8.45 -31.63
N LYS A 155 12.08 7.85 -32.33
CA LYS A 155 11.86 8.11 -33.76
C LYS A 155 11.35 9.50 -34.10
N LYS A 156 10.94 10.30 -33.12
CA LYS A 156 10.48 11.68 -33.32
C LYS A 156 11.61 12.71 -33.22
N PHE A 157 12.73 12.35 -32.60
CA PHE A 157 13.86 13.24 -32.31
C PHE A 157 15.10 12.83 -33.09
N ASP A 158 15.86 13.78 -33.57
CA ASP A 158 17.20 13.56 -34.11
C ASP A 158 18.20 13.34 -32.94
N PHE A 159 19.32 12.69 -33.21
CA PHE A 159 20.30 12.36 -32.18
C PHE A 159 20.77 13.58 -31.35
N ILE A 160 21.00 14.71 -32.02
CA ILE A 160 21.39 15.96 -31.38
C ILE A 160 20.25 16.50 -30.52
N GLU A 161 19.02 16.44 -31.02
CA GLU A 161 17.82 16.89 -30.29
C GLU A 161 17.59 16.10 -29.00
N LEU A 162 17.87 14.80 -28.99
CA LEU A 162 17.80 13.99 -27.76
C LEU A 162 18.70 14.54 -26.65
N TYR A 163 19.82 15.14 -27.01
CA TYR A 163 20.78 15.71 -26.06
C TYR A 163 20.37 17.12 -25.61
N GLU A 164 19.87 17.95 -26.52
CA GLU A 164 19.52 19.34 -26.27
C GLU A 164 18.11 19.51 -25.71
N ALA A 165 17.13 18.78 -26.22
CA ALA A 165 15.70 18.90 -25.90
C ALA A 165 15.24 17.82 -24.89
N ARG A 166 15.98 17.63 -23.80
CA ARG A 166 15.67 16.57 -22.81
C ARG A 166 14.29 16.70 -22.18
N ARG A 167 13.79 17.93 -22.00
CA ARG A 167 12.47 18.16 -21.39
C ARG A 167 11.36 17.72 -22.33
N GLU A 168 11.42 18.09 -23.59
CA GLU A 168 10.47 17.72 -24.62
C GLU A 168 10.46 16.21 -24.81
N PHE A 169 11.62 15.56 -24.81
CA PHE A 169 11.74 14.11 -24.88
C PHE A 169 11.06 13.43 -23.68
N ARG A 170 11.31 13.89 -22.46
CA ARG A 170 10.67 13.41 -21.25
C ARG A 170 9.15 13.58 -21.31
N ASP A 171 8.67 14.78 -21.64
CA ASP A 171 7.25 15.08 -21.66
C ASP A 171 6.52 14.22 -22.71
N GLU A 172 7.17 13.94 -23.84
CA GLU A 172 6.63 13.07 -24.88
C GLU A 172 6.58 11.59 -24.43
N ILE A 173 7.57 11.12 -23.67
CA ILE A 173 7.53 9.78 -23.05
C ILE A 173 6.33 9.67 -22.10
N LEU A 174 6.14 10.67 -21.22
CA LEU A 174 5.02 10.71 -20.29
C LEU A 174 3.68 10.69 -21.02
N ASN A 175 3.56 11.42 -22.13
CA ASN A 175 2.36 11.44 -22.96
C ASN A 175 2.04 10.09 -23.59
N ILE A 176 3.06 9.38 -24.12
CA ILE A 176 2.88 8.09 -24.79
C ILE A 176 2.56 6.98 -23.80
N ILE A 177 3.26 6.95 -22.66
CA ILE A 177 2.99 5.96 -21.62
C ILE A 177 1.62 6.17 -20.99
N GLY A 178 1.20 7.44 -20.87
CA GLY A 178 0.00 7.83 -20.17
C GLY A 178 0.19 7.76 -18.65
N THR A 179 -0.82 8.27 -17.94
CA THR A 179 -0.80 8.31 -16.47
C THR A 179 -1.32 7.03 -15.83
N ASP A 180 -2.09 6.23 -16.57
CA ASP A 180 -2.70 5.00 -16.03
C ASP A 180 -1.96 3.74 -16.51
N LEU A 181 -1.38 3.07 -15.54
CA LEU A 181 -0.64 1.82 -15.69
C LEU A 181 -1.32 0.70 -14.87
N ASN A 182 -2.62 0.49 -15.06
CA ASN A 182 -3.40 -0.51 -14.32
C ASN A 182 -3.34 -0.31 -12.79
N GLY A 183 -3.56 0.92 -12.34
CA GLY A 183 -3.53 1.32 -10.93
C GLY A 183 -2.17 1.81 -10.43
N TYR A 184 -1.14 1.85 -11.32
CA TYR A 184 0.10 2.57 -11.07
C TYR A 184 0.08 3.92 -11.76
N ILE A 185 0.81 4.87 -11.21
CA ILE A 185 1.05 6.19 -11.80
C ILE A 185 2.54 6.33 -12.07
N LEU A 186 2.86 6.85 -13.25
CA LEU A 186 4.18 7.31 -13.59
C LEU A 186 4.31 8.76 -13.12
N ASP A 187 5.12 8.99 -12.09
CA ASP A 187 5.33 10.33 -11.53
C ASP A 187 6.29 11.15 -12.37
N ASP A 188 7.41 10.54 -12.82
CA ASP A 188 8.43 11.21 -13.61
C ASP A 188 9.34 10.18 -14.32
N CYS A 189 10.14 10.67 -15.27
CA CYS A 189 11.24 9.92 -15.87
C CYS A 189 12.47 10.84 -16.05
N ALA A 190 13.67 10.28 -15.86
CA ALA A 190 14.92 11.02 -15.89
C ALA A 190 16.05 10.24 -16.61
#